data_8e178ad1603fb7091afb8b91a4a06d9b
#
_entry.id   8e178ad1603fb7091afb8b91a4a06d9b
#
_cell.length_a   1.000
_cell.length_b   1.000
_cell.length_c   1.000
_cell.angle_alpha   90.00
_cell.angle_beta   90.00
_cell.angle_gamma   90.00
#
_symmetry.space_group_name_H-M   'P 1'
#
loop_
_entity.id
_entity.type
_entity.pdbx_description
1 polymer ?
#
loop_
_entity_poly.entity_id
_entity_poly.type
_entity_poly.pdbx_seq_one_letter_code
_entity_poly.pdbx_strand_id
1 'polypeptide(L)'
;EILIGLVGSEMCIRDRTKGEILHFDKPLGWTSFNLVAKVRWLICRKAGIKKLKVGHAGTLDPLATGVMTICVGRATRLISELQAHTKEYVATLQLGATTPSFDLEKEVDATYPTEHITREGVLEVLQRFIGRIEQVPPSFSACKVNGHRAYDLARKGKEVNLQPKVLVIDCLELLDFDPDSMQMTVRVVCSKGTYIRALARDIGEALGSGAHLLSLRRTRVGDVGVEHCMSIDEFPQWLESQEIIQEQ
;
A
#
# COMPACT_ATOMS: atom_id res chain seq x y z
N GLU A 1 7.76 -2.24 -24.55
CA GLU A 1 6.55 -1.41 -24.41
C GLU A 1 5.56 -2.17 -23.56
N ILE A 2 5.42 -1.77 -22.31
CA ILE A 2 4.37 -2.28 -21.41
C ILE A 2 3.10 -1.53 -21.81
N LEU A 3 2.17 -2.21 -22.45
CA LEU A 3 0.84 -1.67 -22.74
C LEU A 3 0.17 -1.33 -21.39
N ILE A 4 0.16 -0.03 -21.06
CA ILE A 4 -0.69 0.53 -20.02
C ILE A 4 -2.12 0.29 -20.49
N GLY A 5 -2.86 -0.59 -19.77
CA GLY A 5 -4.19 -1.04 -20.16
C GLY A 5 -5.23 0.05 -20.16
N LEU A 6 -5.24 0.83 -21.22
CA LEU A 6 -6.36 1.64 -21.65
C LEU A 6 -6.67 1.27 -23.10
N VAL A 7 -7.89 0.71 -23.28
CA VAL A 7 -8.53 0.51 -24.59
C VAL A 7 -7.95 -0.62 -25.45
N GLY A 8 -8.28 -1.84 -25.09
CA GLY A 8 -8.35 -2.96 -26.02
C GLY A 8 -9.63 -3.72 -25.75
N SER A 9 -10.47 -3.92 -26.75
CA SER A 9 -11.79 -4.55 -26.65
C SER A 9 -11.75 -6.05 -26.32
N GLU A 10 -10.58 -6.60 -26.01
CA GLU A 10 -10.40 -8.04 -25.82
C GLU A 10 -9.59 -8.35 -24.56
N MET A 11 -10.24 -8.99 -23.59
CA MET A 11 -9.59 -9.51 -22.39
C MET A 11 -9.27 -11.00 -22.57
N CYS A 12 -8.00 -11.32 -22.85
CA CYS A 12 -7.53 -12.70 -23.00
C CYS A 12 -7.35 -13.40 -21.64
N ILE A 13 -8.41 -14.04 -21.12
CA ILE A 13 -8.37 -14.73 -19.81
C ILE A 13 -7.77 -16.14 -19.91
N ARG A 14 -7.89 -16.81 -21.04
CA ARG A 14 -7.40 -18.19 -21.24
C ARG A 14 -6.17 -18.34 -22.11
N ASP A 15 -5.72 -17.26 -22.73
CA ASP A 15 -4.50 -17.35 -23.53
C ASP A 15 -3.35 -17.83 -22.65
N ARG A 16 -2.79 -18.99 -23.03
CA ARG A 16 -1.56 -19.52 -22.40
C ARG A 16 -0.37 -18.59 -22.62
N THR A 17 -0.48 -17.57 -23.45
CA THR A 17 0.60 -16.65 -23.85
C THR A 17 0.51 -15.26 -23.21
N LYS A 18 -0.69 -14.76 -22.88
CA LYS A 18 -0.90 -13.44 -22.27
C LYS A 18 -1.68 -13.55 -20.96
N GLY A 19 -1.57 -12.56 -20.10
CA GLY A 19 -2.36 -12.35 -18.90
C GLY A 19 -2.64 -10.87 -18.80
N GLU A 20 -3.57 -10.48 -17.95
CA GLU A 20 -3.98 -9.09 -17.80
C GLU A 20 -3.42 -8.47 -16.54
N ILE A 21 -3.06 -7.18 -16.63
CA ILE A 21 -2.71 -6.33 -15.50
C ILE A 21 -3.78 -5.26 -15.40
N LEU A 22 -4.47 -5.24 -14.26
CA LEU A 22 -5.54 -4.30 -13.96
C LEU A 22 -5.14 -3.42 -12.80
N HIS A 23 -5.49 -2.14 -12.87
CA HIS A 23 -5.20 -1.18 -11.82
C HIS A 23 -6.50 -0.69 -11.18
N PHE A 24 -6.57 -0.81 -9.86
CA PHE A 24 -7.73 -0.42 -9.07
C PHE A 24 -7.38 0.64 -8.05
N ASP A 25 -8.30 1.58 -7.83
CA ASP A 25 -8.31 2.39 -6.62
C ASP A 25 -8.94 1.57 -5.50
N LYS A 26 -8.11 1.02 -4.61
CA LYS A 26 -8.60 0.20 -3.50
C LYS A 26 -9.39 1.06 -2.51
N PRO A 27 -10.65 0.74 -2.25
CA PRO A 27 -11.46 1.50 -1.30
C PRO A 27 -11.00 1.27 0.15
N LEU A 28 -11.35 2.23 1.01
CA LEU A 28 -11.14 2.14 2.46
C LEU A 28 -11.87 0.92 3.05
N GLY A 29 -11.27 0.32 4.06
CA GLY A 29 -11.83 -0.83 4.78
C GLY A 29 -11.65 -2.18 4.08
N TRP A 30 -11.24 -2.21 2.81
CA TRP A 30 -10.98 -3.45 2.10
C TRP A 30 -9.55 -3.94 2.30
N THR A 31 -9.40 -5.24 2.54
CA THR A 31 -8.08 -5.86 2.44
C THR A 31 -7.68 -6.03 0.97
N SER A 32 -6.39 -6.12 0.69
CA SER A 32 -5.89 -6.48 -0.63
C SER A 32 -6.47 -7.80 -1.13
N PHE A 33 -6.70 -8.76 -0.21
CA PHE A 33 -7.29 -10.05 -0.53
C PHE A 33 -8.77 -9.94 -0.92
N ASN A 34 -9.55 -9.07 -0.26
CA ASN A 34 -10.96 -8.83 -0.64
C ASN A 34 -11.06 -8.37 -2.11
N LEU A 35 -10.19 -7.44 -2.51
CA LEU A 35 -10.18 -6.95 -3.89
C LEU A 35 -9.81 -8.06 -4.88
N VAL A 36 -8.75 -8.82 -4.62
CA VAL A 36 -8.35 -9.98 -5.45
C VAL A 36 -9.49 -10.99 -5.55
N ALA A 37 -10.15 -11.32 -4.44
CA ALA A 37 -11.25 -12.29 -4.41
C ALA A 37 -12.46 -11.80 -5.22
N LYS A 38 -12.83 -10.52 -5.10
CA LYS A 38 -13.94 -9.91 -5.85
C LYS A 38 -13.66 -9.90 -7.35
N VAL A 39 -12.47 -9.44 -7.76
CA VAL A 39 -12.05 -9.41 -9.17
C VAL A 39 -12.06 -10.83 -9.76
N ARG A 40 -11.47 -11.80 -9.04
CA ARG A 40 -11.48 -13.21 -9.45
C ARG A 40 -12.89 -13.74 -9.65
N TRP A 41 -13.77 -13.50 -8.68
CA TRP A 41 -15.15 -13.98 -8.73
C TRP A 41 -15.91 -13.42 -9.92
N LEU A 42 -15.81 -12.10 -10.19
CA LEU A 42 -16.47 -11.44 -11.31
C LEU A 42 -16.00 -12.01 -12.66
N ILE A 43 -14.68 -12.15 -12.84
CA ILE A 43 -14.11 -12.69 -14.08
C ILE A 43 -14.51 -14.16 -14.26
N CYS A 44 -14.40 -14.99 -13.21
CA CYS A 44 -14.78 -16.39 -13.28
C CYS A 44 -16.26 -16.57 -13.65
N ARG A 45 -17.13 -15.74 -13.05
CA ARG A 45 -18.57 -15.75 -13.34
C ARG A 45 -18.85 -15.42 -14.80
N LYS A 46 -18.28 -14.34 -15.33
CA LYS A 46 -18.47 -13.95 -16.73
C LYS A 46 -17.91 -14.98 -17.72
N ALA A 47 -16.71 -15.51 -17.43
CA ALA A 47 -16.04 -16.48 -18.29
C ALA A 47 -16.59 -17.92 -18.17
N GLY A 48 -17.50 -18.20 -17.23
CA GLY A 48 -18.03 -19.55 -16.99
C GLY A 48 -16.95 -20.55 -16.52
N ILE A 49 -15.88 -20.07 -15.85
CA ILE A 49 -14.75 -20.90 -15.39
C ILE A 49 -14.72 -21.01 -13.87
N LYS A 50 -14.23 -22.17 -13.36
CA LYS A 50 -14.19 -22.42 -11.92
C LYS A 50 -12.88 -21.96 -11.26
N LYS A 51 -11.79 -21.82 -12.00
CA LYS A 51 -10.45 -21.52 -11.46
C LYS A 51 -9.74 -20.51 -12.33
N LEU A 52 -9.19 -19.48 -11.69
CA LEU A 52 -8.37 -18.45 -12.31
C LEU A 52 -7.28 -18.01 -11.32
N LYS A 53 -6.03 -17.91 -11.79
CA LYS A 53 -4.96 -17.31 -10.98
C LYS A 53 -5.15 -15.81 -11.00
N VAL A 54 -5.26 -15.21 -9.82
CA VAL A 54 -5.31 -13.77 -9.64
C VAL A 54 -4.48 -13.44 -8.41
N GLY A 55 -3.63 -12.42 -8.52
CA GLY A 55 -2.79 -11.95 -7.43
C GLY A 55 -2.59 -10.44 -7.50
N HIS A 56 -1.95 -9.85 -6.49
CA HIS A 56 -1.66 -8.42 -6.45
C HIS A 56 -0.16 -8.16 -6.35
N ALA A 57 0.29 -7.03 -6.89
CA ALA A 57 1.67 -6.58 -6.84
C ALA A 57 1.91 -5.51 -5.77
N GLY A 58 1.74 -5.88 -4.50
CA GLY A 58 1.99 -5.00 -3.35
C GLY A 58 0.76 -4.80 -2.47
N THR A 59 0.87 -5.26 -1.22
CA THR A 59 -0.19 -5.14 -0.22
C THR A 59 -0.46 -3.67 0.12
N LEU A 60 -1.74 -3.36 0.31
CA LEU A 60 -2.23 -2.20 1.05
C LEU A 60 -3.00 -2.69 2.27
N ASP A 61 -2.78 -2.03 3.40
CA ASP A 61 -3.53 -2.29 4.63
C ASP A 61 -5.01 -1.91 4.46
N PRO A 62 -5.93 -2.43 5.30
CA PRO A 62 -7.35 -2.11 5.19
C PRO A 62 -7.65 -0.61 5.27
N LEU A 63 -6.93 0.12 6.13
CA LEU A 63 -7.09 1.57 6.33
C LEU A 63 -6.37 2.42 5.26
N ALA A 64 -5.61 1.79 4.35
CA ALA A 64 -5.00 2.48 3.22
C ALA A 64 -5.87 2.38 1.96
N THR A 65 -5.81 3.40 1.11
CA THR A 65 -6.49 3.47 -0.19
C THR A 65 -5.50 3.65 -1.35
N GLY A 66 -5.99 3.63 -2.57
CA GLY A 66 -5.21 4.02 -3.75
C GLY A 66 -4.76 2.85 -4.62
N VAL A 67 -3.78 3.10 -5.46
CA VAL A 67 -3.34 2.22 -6.55
C VAL A 67 -3.05 0.82 -6.07
N MET A 68 -3.78 -0.16 -6.60
CA MET A 68 -3.54 -1.57 -6.42
C MET A 68 -3.48 -2.29 -7.78
N THR A 69 -2.32 -2.84 -8.09
CA THR A 69 -2.10 -3.61 -9.31
C THR A 69 -2.50 -5.05 -9.09
N ILE A 70 -3.47 -5.52 -9.88
CA ILE A 70 -3.98 -6.89 -9.90
C ILE A 70 -3.49 -7.58 -11.17
N CYS A 71 -2.90 -8.75 -11.02
CA CYS A 71 -2.44 -9.59 -12.12
C CYS A 71 -3.36 -10.79 -12.29
N VAL A 72 -3.83 -11.02 -13.51
CA VAL A 72 -4.75 -12.10 -13.87
C VAL A 72 -4.04 -13.10 -14.78
N GLY A 73 -4.29 -14.38 -14.58
CA GLY A 73 -3.75 -15.43 -15.43
C GLY A 73 -2.22 -15.51 -15.40
N ARG A 74 -1.58 -15.48 -16.57
CA ARG A 74 -0.11 -15.53 -16.71
C ARG A 74 0.60 -14.27 -16.21
N ALA A 75 -0.06 -13.11 -16.20
CA ALA A 75 0.52 -11.89 -15.65
C ALA A 75 0.88 -12.02 -14.17
N THR A 76 0.36 -13.02 -13.45
CA THR A 76 0.79 -13.34 -12.08
C THR A 76 2.28 -13.66 -11.95
N ARG A 77 2.95 -14.01 -13.04
CA ARG A 77 4.42 -14.23 -13.07
C ARG A 77 5.20 -12.92 -12.96
N LEU A 78 4.59 -11.81 -13.36
CA LEU A 78 5.19 -10.47 -13.31
C LEU A 78 5.06 -9.80 -11.93
N ILE A 79 4.37 -10.42 -10.99
CA ILE A 79 4.11 -9.82 -9.66
C ILE A 79 5.40 -9.37 -8.97
N SER A 80 6.46 -10.17 -9.01
CA SER A 80 7.73 -9.84 -8.35
C SER A 80 8.42 -8.63 -8.98
N GLU A 81 8.33 -8.48 -10.29
CA GLU A 81 8.85 -7.34 -11.05
C GLU A 81 8.03 -6.09 -10.73
N LEU A 82 6.71 -6.16 -10.85
CA LEU A 82 5.80 -5.06 -10.54
C LEU A 82 5.91 -4.59 -9.08
N GLN A 83 6.19 -5.50 -8.15
CA GLN A 83 6.47 -5.15 -6.75
C GLN A 83 7.75 -4.35 -6.58
N ALA A 84 8.70 -4.43 -7.51
CA ALA A 84 9.96 -3.70 -7.41
C ALA A 84 9.82 -2.20 -7.76
N HIS A 85 8.75 -1.80 -8.44
CA HIS A 85 8.52 -0.41 -8.80
C HIS A 85 8.50 0.52 -7.58
N THR A 86 8.91 1.76 -7.76
CA THR A 86 8.79 2.84 -6.79
C THR A 86 7.31 3.12 -6.48
N LYS A 87 6.99 3.49 -5.26
CA LYS A 87 5.65 3.86 -4.82
C LYS A 87 5.64 5.30 -4.34
N GLU A 88 4.52 5.98 -4.59
CA GLU A 88 4.25 7.28 -4.01
C GLU A 88 3.01 7.19 -3.13
N TYR A 89 3.09 7.87 -1.99
CA TYR A 89 2.02 7.94 -1.02
C TYR A 89 1.78 9.37 -0.58
N VAL A 90 0.53 9.67 -0.25
CA VAL A 90 0.15 10.81 0.60
C VAL A 90 -0.33 10.22 1.92
N ALA A 91 0.25 10.69 3.01
CA ALA A 91 0.00 10.20 4.35
C ALA A 91 -0.26 11.37 5.31
N THR A 92 -1.31 11.27 6.12
CA THR A 92 -1.57 12.19 7.22
C THR A 92 -1.22 11.52 8.53
N LEU A 93 -0.42 12.18 9.35
CA LEU A 93 0.07 11.72 10.63
C LEU A 93 -0.53 12.56 11.76
N GLN A 94 -0.88 11.92 12.86
CA GLN A 94 -1.10 12.55 14.15
C GLN A 94 0.21 12.54 14.93
N LEU A 95 0.66 13.72 15.38
CA LEU A 95 1.79 13.88 16.30
C LEU A 95 1.30 13.89 17.75
N GLY A 96 2.16 13.54 18.69
CA GLY A 96 1.87 13.57 20.12
C GLY A 96 1.17 12.31 20.64
N ALA A 97 0.95 11.29 19.83
CA ALA A 97 0.35 10.05 20.27
C ALA A 97 0.85 8.85 19.45
N THR A 98 0.90 7.70 20.09
CA THR A 98 1.24 6.42 19.45
C THR A 98 0.09 5.42 19.52
N THR A 99 0.11 4.45 18.62
CA THR A 99 -0.73 3.25 18.65
C THR A 99 0.13 2.01 18.40
N PRO A 100 -0.23 0.83 18.91
CA PRO A 100 0.56 -0.39 18.71
C PRO A 100 0.70 -0.82 17.25
N SER A 101 -0.23 -0.41 16.37
CA SER A 101 -0.23 -0.69 14.93
C SER A 101 0.39 0.42 14.09
N PHE A 102 0.71 1.58 14.71
CA PHE A 102 1.17 2.81 14.09
C PHE A 102 0.15 3.43 13.10
N ASP A 103 -1.13 3.07 13.26
CA ASP A 103 -2.30 3.57 12.54
C ASP A 103 -3.56 3.48 13.42
N LEU A 104 -4.74 3.71 12.84
CA LEU A 104 -6.03 3.66 13.55
C LEU A 104 -6.61 2.24 13.71
N GLU A 105 -5.87 1.16 13.41
CA GLU A 105 -6.33 -0.21 13.68
C GLU A 105 -6.41 -0.49 15.19
N LYS A 106 -5.56 0.18 15.97
CA LYS A 106 -5.50 0.09 17.43
C LYS A 106 -5.71 1.45 18.06
N GLU A 107 -6.24 1.44 19.28
CA GLU A 107 -6.40 2.64 20.09
C GLU A 107 -5.04 3.22 20.52
N VAL A 108 -5.04 4.50 20.89
CA VAL A 108 -3.86 5.19 21.41
C VAL A 108 -3.38 4.50 22.69
N ASP A 109 -2.11 4.16 22.74
CA ASP A 109 -1.45 3.51 23.87
C ASP A 109 -0.58 4.47 24.69
N ALA A 110 -0.11 5.56 24.10
CA ALA A 110 0.66 6.59 24.80
C ALA A 110 0.49 7.97 24.16
N THR A 111 0.64 9.02 24.99
CA THR A 111 0.66 10.42 24.57
C THR A 111 1.98 11.08 24.97
N TYR A 112 2.39 12.08 24.20
CA TYR A 112 3.69 12.75 24.33
C TYR A 112 3.52 14.26 24.23
N PRO A 113 4.44 15.06 24.87
CA PRO A 113 4.48 16.51 24.67
C PRO A 113 4.65 16.90 23.19
N THR A 114 4.05 18.00 22.80
CA THR A 114 4.09 18.52 21.42
C THR A 114 4.46 20.01 21.35
N GLU A 115 4.57 20.71 22.50
CA GLU A 115 4.78 22.15 22.57
C GLU A 115 6.09 22.62 21.92
N HIS A 116 7.05 21.69 21.79
CA HIS A 116 8.35 21.95 21.16
C HIS A 116 8.34 21.71 19.64
N ILE A 117 7.25 21.16 19.09
CA ILE A 117 7.17 20.81 17.67
C ILE A 117 6.78 22.05 16.88
N THR A 118 7.68 22.48 16.00
CA THR A 118 7.46 23.60 15.08
C THR A 118 7.53 23.11 13.63
N ARG A 119 6.99 23.91 12.70
CA ARG A 119 7.07 23.60 11.26
C ARG A 119 8.53 23.44 10.79
N GLU A 120 9.42 24.30 11.27
CA GLU A 120 10.85 24.26 10.96
C GLU A 120 11.48 22.97 11.48
N GLY A 121 11.17 22.57 12.71
CA GLY A 121 11.63 21.31 13.31
C GLY A 121 11.14 20.08 12.53
N VAL A 122 9.88 20.10 12.08
CA VAL A 122 9.33 19.05 11.22
C VAL A 122 10.10 18.97 9.91
N LEU A 123 10.30 20.09 9.20
CA LEU A 123 11.06 20.10 7.94
C LEU A 123 12.49 19.58 8.12
N GLU A 124 13.17 19.98 9.20
CA GLU A 124 14.53 19.49 9.50
C GLU A 124 14.55 17.96 9.73
N VAL A 125 13.59 17.44 10.49
CA VAL A 125 13.49 16.00 10.75
C VAL A 125 13.20 15.23 9.48
N LEU A 126 12.27 15.69 8.64
CA LEU A 126 11.93 15.01 7.38
C LEU A 126 13.16 14.83 6.46
N GLN A 127 14.07 15.82 6.42
CA GLN A 127 15.30 15.74 5.61
C GLN A 127 16.21 14.57 6.01
N ARG A 128 16.18 14.15 7.28
CA ARG A 128 17.01 13.04 7.79
C ARG A 128 16.55 11.67 7.26
N PHE A 129 15.32 11.57 6.77
CA PHE A 129 14.74 10.34 6.23
C PHE A 129 14.88 10.21 4.72
N ILE A 130 15.42 11.23 4.02
CA ILE A 130 15.65 11.16 2.58
C ILE A 130 16.94 10.36 2.29
N GLY A 131 16.88 9.49 1.29
CA GLY A 131 17.99 8.61 0.90
C GLY A 131 17.89 7.22 1.54
N ARG A 132 19.03 6.63 1.88
CA ARG A 132 19.09 5.28 2.48
C ARG A 132 18.81 5.36 3.97
N ILE A 133 17.81 4.62 4.41
CA ILE A 133 17.44 4.50 5.81
C ILE A 133 17.40 3.03 6.25
N GLU A 134 17.58 2.79 7.53
CA GLU A 134 17.29 1.52 8.17
C GLU A 134 15.91 1.61 8.85
N GLN A 135 15.01 0.71 8.52
CA GLN A 135 13.66 0.69 9.06
C GLN A 135 13.36 -0.68 9.68
N VAL A 136 12.91 -0.68 10.93
CA VAL A 136 12.34 -1.87 11.58
C VAL A 136 10.87 -1.97 11.16
N PRO A 137 10.47 -3.06 10.46
CA PRO A 137 9.07 -3.25 10.06
C PRO A 137 8.12 -3.28 11.26
N PRO A 138 6.83 -2.92 11.10
CA PRO A 138 5.85 -3.07 12.17
C PRO A 138 5.61 -4.54 12.50
N SER A 139 5.34 -4.84 13.78
CA SER A 139 4.96 -6.20 14.22
C SER A 139 3.67 -6.68 13.53
N PHE A 140 2.74 -5.75 13.27
CA PHE A 140 1.53 -5.99 12.47
C PHE A 140 1.82 -5.86 10.97
N SER A 141 2.69 -6.74 10.44
CA SER A 141 3.07 -6.73 9.01
C SER A 141 3.08 -8.12 8.39
N ALA A 142 3.10 -8.16 7.05
CA ALA A 142 3.24 -9.40 6.29
C ALA A 142 4.68 -9.96 6.24
N CYS A 143 5.63 -9.33 6.96
CA CYS A 143 7.00 -9.85 7.10
C CYS A 143 6.98 -11.26 7.65
N LYS A 144 7.88 -12.12 7.14
CA LYS A 144 8.03 -13.48 7.64
C LYS A 144 9.18 -13.55 8.63
N VAL A 145 8.92 -14.15 9.79
CA VAL A 145 9.90 -14.50 10.82
C VAL A 145 9.78 -16.00 11.05
N ASN A 146 10.85 -16.74 10.81
CA ASN A 146 10.89 -18.21 10.95
C ASN A 146 9.73 -18.92 10.21
N GLY A 147 9.39 -18.45 9.00
CA GLY A 147 8.33 -19.02 8.17
C GLY A 147 6.90 -18.55 8.50
N HIS A 148 6.69 -17.88 9.63
CA HIS A 148 5.39 -17.34 10.04
C HIS A 148 5.29 -15.85 9.71
N ARG A 149 4.08 -15.36 9.41
CA ARG A 149 3.88 -13.92 9.22
C ARG A 149 3.92 -13.20 10.58
N ALA A 150 4.60 -12.05 10.63
CA ALA A 150 4.75 -11.27 11.86
C ALA A 150 3.39 -10.92 12.46
N TYR A 151 2.43 -10.54 11.64
CA TYR A 151 1.08 -10.20 12.10
C TYR A 151 0.34 -11.37 12.78
N ASP A 152 0.55 -12.63 12.34
CA ASP A 152 -0.05 -13.82 12.98
C ASP A 152 0.52 -14.07 14.38
N LEU A 153 1.80 -13.73 14.57
CA LEU A 153 2.49 -13.83 15.85
C LEU A 153 2.05 -12.70 16.80
N ALA A 154 1.99 -11.46 16.28
CA ALA A 154 1.57 -10.29 17.04
C ALA A 154 0.13 -10.41 17.56
N ARG A 155 -0.79 -10.94 16.75
CA ARG A 155 -2.18 -11.22 17.18
C ARG A 155 -2.29 -12.27 18.30
N LYS A 156 -1.30 -13.16 18.40
CA LYS A 156 -1.20 -14.15 19.47
C LYS A 156 -0.45 -13.63 20.70
N GLY A 157 -0.16 -12.33 20.76
CA GLY A 157 0.58 -11.71 21.85
C GLY A 157 2.04 -12.13 21.95
N LYS A 158 2.61 -12.72 20.87
CA LYS A 158 4.02 -13.10 20.84
C LYS A 158 4.87 -11.91 20.43
N GLU A 159 5.95 -11.68 21.17
CA GLU A 159 6.94 -10.69 20.79
C GLU A 159 7.64 -11.09 19.49
N VAL A 160 7.73 -10.16 18.55
CA VAL A 160 8.30 -10.40 17.22
C VAL A 160 9.53 -9.53 17.06
N ASN A 161 10.70 -10.15 17.13
CA ASN A 161 11.97 -9.45 16.86
C ASN A 161 12.18 -9.37 15.34
N LEU A 162 11.90 -8.19 14.76
CA LEU A 162 12.08 -7.91 13.34
C LEU A 162 13.41 -7.20 13.10
N GLN A 163 14.20 -7.73 12.18
CA GLN A 163 15.46 -7.12 11.79
C GLN A 163 15.25 -5.87 10.95
N PRO A 164 16.05 -4.82 11.13
CA PRO A 164 16.04 -3.64 10.29
C PRO A 164 16.26 -4.02 8.82
N LYS A 165 15.64 -3.27 7.91
CA LYS A 165 15.84 -3.37 6.47
C LYS A 165 16.33 -2.06 5.91
N VAL A 166 17.31 -2.12 5.03
CA VAL A 166 17.77 -0.95 4.30
C VAL A 166 16.77 -0.66 3.17
N LEU A 167 16.25 0.56 3.17
CA LEU A 167 15.25 1.06 2.24
C LEU A 167 15.73 2.40 1.68
N VAL A 168 15.09 2.86 0.61
CA VAL A 168 15.38 4.18 0.01
C VAL A 168 14.10 4.99 -0.02
N ILE A 169 14.18 6.22 0.50
CA ILE A 169 13.16 7.25 0.35
C ILE A 169 13.71 8.29 -0.61
N ASP A 170 13.16 8.33 -1.82
CA ASP A 170 13.63 9.22 -2.88
C ASP A 170 13.15 10.66 -2.66
N CYS A 171 11.95 10.81 -2.03
CA CYS A 171 11.37 12.10 -1.72
C CYS A 171 10.51 11.99 -0.45
N LEU A 172 10.61 12.99 0.42
CA LEU A 172 9.74 13.16 1.58
C LEU A 172 9.45 14.66 1.73
N GLU A 173 8.24 15.06 1.39
CA GLU A 173 7.82 16.45 1.29
C GLU A 173 6.69 16.72 2.26
N LEU A 174 6.79 17.82 3.03
CA LEU A 174 5.72 18.32 3.87
C LEU A 174 4.70 19.07 2.99
N LEU A 175 3.50 18.51 2.84
CA LEU A 175 2.42 19.16 2.11
C LEU A 175 1.65 20.13 3.00
N ASP A 176 1.39 19.72 4.25
CA ASP A 176 0.65 20.53 5.22
C ASP A 176 1.10 20.23 6.64
N PHE A 177 0.99 21.22 7.53
CA PHE A 177 1.21 21.08 8.97
C PHE A 177 0.28 22.03 9.72
N ASP A 178 -0.58 21.46 10.53
CA ASP A 178 -1.50 22.16 11.42
C ASP A 178 -0.99 22.06 12.87
N PRO A 179 -0.45 23.14 13.44
CA PRO A 179 0.06 23.15 14.81
C PRO A 179 -1.03 23.06 15.88
N ASP A 180 -2.28 23.41 15.57
CA ASP A 180 -3.37 23.38 16.54
C ASP A 180 -3.86 21.94 16.76
N SER A 181 -4.01 21.18 15.71
CA SER A 181 -4.39 19.75 15.78
C SER A 181 -3.19 18.81 15.86
N MET A 182 -1.96 19.30 15.73
CA MET A 182 -0.72 18.51 15.63
C MET A 182 -0.81 17.46 14.55
N GLN A 183 -1.37 17.82 13.40
CA GLN A 183 -1.45 16.97 12.24
C GLN A 183 -0.50 17.44 11.14
N MET A 184 0.11 16.49 10.46
CA MET A 184 0.90 16.80 9.27
C MET A 184 0.56 15.85 8.13
N THR A 185 0.59 16.37 6.90
CA THR A 185 0.43 15.61 5.68
C THR A 185 1.72 15.64 4.89
N VAL A 186 2.20 14.47 4.50
CA VAL A 186 3.45 14.31 3.75
C VAL A 186 3.22 13.53 2.45
N ARG A 187 4.01 13.87 1.43
CA ARG A 187 4.18 13.07 0.22
C ARG A 187 5.47 12.27 0.33
N VAL A 188 5.38 10.97 0.08
CA VAL A 188 6.52 10.04 0.22
C VAL A 188 6.71 9.29 -1.09
N VAL A 189 7.90 9.36 -1.68
CA VAL A 189 8.30 8.51 -2.81
C VAL A 189 9.37 7.55 -2.30
N CYS A 190 9.14 6.24 -2.42
CA CYS A 190 10.01 5.26 -1.77
C CYS A 190 10.12 3.94 -2.53
N SER A 191 11.17 3.19 -2.20
CA SER A 191 11.43 1.85 -2.70
C SER A 191 10.43 0.82 -2.19
N LYS A 192 10.42 -0.36 -2.81
CA LYS A 192 9.62 -1.51 -2.34
C LYS A 192 9.95 -1.87 -0.89
N GLY A 193 8.94 -2.28 -0.15
CA GLY A 193 9.10 -2.80 1.21
C GLY A 193 9.13 -1.73 2.29
N THR A 194 9.02 -0.45 1.93
CA THR A 194 8.87 0.64 2.89
C THR A 194 7.49 0.59 3.55
N TYR A 195 7.47 0.63 4.87
CA TYR A 195 6.25 0.70 5.68
C TYR A 195 6.02 2.15 6.11
N ILE A 196 5.01 2.80 5.54
CA ILE A 196 4.71 4.20 5.87
C ILE A 196 4.26 4.34 7.33
N ARG A 197 3.63 3.30 7.90
CA ARG A 197 3.32 3.23 9.34
C ARG A 197 4.58 3.29 10.21
N ALA A 198 5.61 2.52 9.84
CA ALA A 198 6.87 2.58 10.56
C ALA A 198 7.59 3.92 10.35
N LEU A 199 7.49 4.51 9.16
CA LEU A 199 8.04 5.84 8.90
C LEU A 199 7.35 6.90 9.80
N ALA A 200 6.04 6.81 10.00
CA ALA A 200 5.31 7.69 10.92
C ALA A 200 5.84 7.56 12.36
N ARG A 201 6.02 6.33 12.86
CA ARG A 201 6.66 6.08 14.16
C ARG A 201 8.04 6.73 14.23
N ASP A 202 8.89 6.44 13.25
CA ASP A 202 10.29 6.89 13.25
C ASP A 202 10.39 8.43 13.20
N ILE A 203 9.50 9.09 12.45
CA ILE A 203 9.39 10.56 12.42
C ILE A 203 8.94 11.11 13.78
N GLY A 204 7.92 10.50 14.40
CA GLY A 204 7.46 10.88 15.73
C GLY A 204 8.56 10.79 16.80
N GLU A 205 9.32 9.70 16.78
CA GLU A 205 10.48 9.51 17.66
C GLU A 205 11.59 10.54 17.41
N ALA A 206 11.90 10.83 16.14
CA ALA A 206 12.90 11.84 15.76
C ALA A 206 12.51 13.27 16.14
N LEU A 207 11.20 13.53 16.25
CA LEU A 207 10.66 14.80 16.80
C LEU A 207 10.68 14.84 18.33
N GLY A 208 11.18 13.81 19.02
CA GLY A 208 11.12 13.74 20.49
C GLY A 208 9.70 13.59 21.03
N SER A 209 8.82 12.97 20.28
CA SER A 209 7.38 12.80 20.57
C SER A 209 6.94 11.40 20.10
N GLY A 210 5.68 11.25 19.75
CA GLY A 210 5.13 10.06 19.10
C GLY A 210 4.35 10.45 17.86
N ALA A 211 4.11 9.48 16.96
CA ALA A 211 3.21 9.67 15.85
C ALA A 211 2.59 8.34 15.37
N HIS A 212 1.41 8.44 14.74
CA HIS A 212 0.76 7.36 14.04
C HIS A 212 0.00 7.88 12.80
N LEU A 213 -0.30 7.00 11.86
CA LEU A 213 -1.07 7.36 10.67
C LEU A 213 -2.56 7.59 10.98
N LEU A 214 -3.11 8.69 10.49
CA LEU A 214 -4.55 8.93 10.39
C LEU A 214 -5.10 8.45 9.04
N SER A 215 -4.35 8.68 7.96
CA SER A 215 -4.73 8.24 6.62
C SER A 215 -3.51 7.89 5.78
N LEU A 216 -3.72 6.98 4.84
CA LEU A 216 -2.69 6.59 3.88
C LEU A 216 -3.33 6.33 2.51
N ARG A 217 -2.84 7.02 1.48
CA ARG A 217 -3.24 6.82 0.10
C ARG A 217 -2.02 6.55 -0.77
N ARG A 218 -1.99 5.43 -1.47
CA ARG A 218 -0.98 5.17 -2.48
C ARG A 218 -1.40 5.83 -3.79
N THR A 219 -0.77 6.94 -4.12
CA THR A 219 -1.13 7.77 -5.28
C THR A 219 -0.51 7.27 -6.58
N ARG A 220 0.63 6.53 -6.51
CA ARG A 220 1.31 6.02 -7.71
C ARG A 220 2.10 4.74 -7.41
N VAL A 221 2.19 3.87 -8.42
CA VAL A 221 3.07 2.69 -8.48
C VAL A 221 3.76 2.66 -9.83
N GLY A 222 5.08 2.84 -9.87
CA GLY A 222 5.81 3.06 -11.13
C GLY A 222 5.24 4.25 -11.87
N ASP A 223 4.79 4.03 -13.10
CA ASP A 223 4.21 5.07 -13.97
C ASP A 223 2.68 5.18 -13.86
N VAL A 224 2.05 4.32 -13.04
CA VAL A 224 0.57 4.29 -12.91
C VAL A 224 0.14 5.15 -11.73
N GLY A 225 -0.50 6.27 -12.01
CA GLY A 225 -1.17 7.13 -11.04
C GLY A 225 -2.59 6.64 -10.72
N VAL A 226 -3.13 7.09 -9.59
CA VAL A 226 -4.46 6.67 -9.11
C VAL A 226 -5.59 7.16 -10.04
N GLU A 227 -5.37 8.23 -10.78
CA GLU A 227 -6.27 8.77 -11.79
C GLU A 227 -6.49 7.83 -12.99
N HIS A 228 -5.60 6.84 -13.15
CA HIS A 228 -5.70 5.80 -14.18
C HIS A 228 -6.26 4.47 -13.64
N CYS A 229 -6.70 4.45 -12.39
CA CYS A 229 -7.25 3.28 -11.73
C CYS A 229 -8.77 3.28 -11.80
N MET A 230 -9.36 2.11 -12.06
CA MET A 230 -10.81 1.96 -11.96
C MET A 230 -11.24 1.65 -10.53
N SER A 231 -12.46 2.02 -10.17
CA SER A 231 -13.07 1.57 -8.93
C SER A 231 -13.56 0.13 -9.06
N ILE A 232 -13.69 -0.55 -7.92
CA ILE A 232 -14.26 -1.92 -7.92
C ILE A 232 -15.75 -1.93 -8.31
N ASP A 233 -16.44 -0.80 -8.12
CA ASP A 233 -17.86 -0.66 -8.46
C ASP A 233 -18.08 -0.48 -9.97
N GLU A 234 -17.14 0.16 -10.66
CA GLU A 234 -17.15 0.30 -12.13
C GLU A 234 -16.73 -0.98 -12.85
N PHE A 235 -15.94 -1.83 -12.18
CA PHE A 235 -15.37 -3.03 -12.80
C PHE A 235 -16.41 -3.98 -13.42
N PRO A 236 -17.60 -4.26 -12.85
CA PRO A 236 -18.61 -5.10 -13.49
C PRO A 236 -19.06 -4.57 -14.84
N GLN A 237 -19.34 -3.26 -14.95
CA GLN A 237 -19.79 -2.64 -16.20
C GLN A 237 -18.66 -2.66 -17.25
N TRP A 238 -17.44 -2.31 -16.85
CA TRP A 238 -16.27 -2.41 -17.72
C TRP A 238 -16.05 -3.86 -18.18
N LEU A 239 -16.16 -4.82 -17.27
CA LEU A 239 -15.99 -6.24 -17.59
C LEU A 239 -17.04 -6.72 -18.60
N GLU A 240 -18.31 -6.25 -18.51
CA GLU A 240 -19.36 -6.61 -19.48
C GLU A 240 -19.05 -6.12 -20.89
N SER A 241 -18.35 -5.00 -21.06
CA SER A 241 -17.93 -4.48 -22.36
C SER A 241 -16.74 -5.24 -22.97
N GLN A 242 -16.06 -6.11 -22.20
CA GLN A 242 -14.91 -6.87 -22.69
C GLN A 242 -15.35 -8.19 -23.33
N GLU A 243 -14.82 -8.50 -24.50
CA GLU A 243 -14.89 -9.85 -25.07
C GLU A 243 -13.93 -10.79 -24.34
N ILE A 244 -14.46 -11.90 -23.83
CA ILE A 244 -13.64 -12.94 -23.21
C ILE A 244 -13.34 -14.00 -24.27
N ILE A 245 -12.13 -13.97 -24.81
CA ILE A 245 -11.68 -15.00 -25.74
C ILE A 245 -11.40 -16.28 -24.96
N GLN A 246 -12.21 -17.30 -25.23
CA GLN A 246 -11.99 -18.68 -24.78
C GLN A 246 -11.38 -19.46 -25.94
N GLU A 247 -10.06 -19.67 -25.92
CA GLU A 247 -9.47 -20.69 -26.83
C GLU A 247 -9.97 -22.07 -26.41
N GLN A 248 -10.44 -22.82 -27.41
CA GLN A 248 -10.89 -24.21 -27.29
C GLN A 248 -9.76 -25.18 -26.96
#